data_eae95a086c61d0cbd7466d65d91a16f1
#
_entry.id   eae95a086c61d0cbd7466d65d91a16f1
#
_cell.length_a   1.000
_cell.length_b   1.000
_cell.length_c   1.000
_cell.angle_alpha   90.00
_cell.angle_beta   90.00
_cell.angle_gamma   90.00
#
_symmetry.space_group_name_H-M   'P 1'
#
loop_
_entity.id
_entity.type
_entity.pdbx_description
1 polymer ?
#
loop_
_entity_poly.entity_id
_entity_poly.type
_entity_poly.pdbx_seq_one_letter_code
_entity_poly.pdbx_strand_id
1 'polypeptide(L)'
;GFMKHEMQSQATKQALVDSLKQLLTKKSFSKITVTEIVENCGYNRKTFYYHFEDIYSLLRWMLEQDLLSVVDSNELTSDPEKVIRFALSYIKQNRQLLTCVITELGQDELRNFLYDDFAAPIRMVIQKAESEIGLTLDDAYREYLTSFYTSGMTGMIIRVLLRKISSEDEFIEDMITTLHVSL
;
A
#
# COMPACT_ATOMS: atom_id res chain seq x y z
N GLY A 1 29.12 12.61 0.80
CA GLY A 1 29.18 11.17 0.59
C GLY A 1 27.90 10.39 0.88
N PHE A 2 27.38 10.42 2.09
CA PHE A 2 26.20 9.62 2.51
C PHE A 2 24.93 10.01 1.73
N MET A 3 24.59 11.31 1.67
CA MET A 3 23.42 11.80 0.95
C MET A 3 23.44 11.48 -0.54
N LYS A 4 24.63 11.56 -1.19
CA LYS A 4 24.78 11.23 -2.61
C LYS A 4 24.54 9.74 -2.88
N HIS A 5 25.01 8.86 -1.99
CA HIS A 5 24.81 7.42 -2.09
C HIS A 5 23.35 7.06 -1.92
N GLU A 6 22.66 7.68 -0.96
CA GLU A 6 21.22 7.46 -0.70
C GLU A 6 20.36 7.93 -1.87
N MET A 7 20.65 9.12 -2.44
CA MET A 7 19.97 9.63 -3.63
C MET A 7 20.17 8.70 -4.84
N GLN A 8 21.37 8.16 -5.04
CA GLN A 8 21.65 7.21 -6.10
C GLN A 8 20.91 5.88 -5.89
N SER A 9 20.83 5.40 -4.66
CA SER A 9 20.07 4.21 -4.28
C SER A 9 18.58 4.40 -4.59
N GLN A 10 17.98 5.52 -4.22
CA GLN A 10 16.58 5.82 -4.53
C GLN A 10 16.33 5.93 -6.03
N ALA A 11 17.22 6.56 -6.78
CA ALA A 11 17.13 6.65 -8.25
C ALA A 11 17.17 5.26 -8.90
N THR A 12 18.02 4.36 -8.42
CA THR A 12 18.10 2.98 -8.93
C THR A 12 16.82 2.20 -8.63
N LYS A 13 16.30 2.29 -7.41
CA LYS A 13 15.03 1.67 -7.04
C LYS A 13 13.88 2.18 -7.91
N GLN A 14 13.82 3.48 -8.15
CA GLN A 14 12.80 4.08 -8.99
C GLN A 14 12.91 3.62 -10.45
N ALA A 15 14.12 3.48 -10.99
CA ALA A 15 14.33 2.93 -12.33
C ALA A 15 13.84 1.49 -12.45
N LEU A 16 14.06 0.67 -11.42
CA LEU A 16 13.54 -0.71 -11.36
C LEU A 16 12.01 -0.73 -11.31
N VAL A 17 11.39 0.15 -10.53
CA VAL A 17 9.93 0.31 -10.47
C VAL A 17 9.37 0.76 -11.81
N ASP A 18 9.96 1.75 -12.45
CA ASP A 18 9.49 2.25 -13.74
C ASP A 18 9.57 1.15 -14.81
N SER A 19 10.63 0.35 -14.78
CA SER A 19 10.77 -0.83 -15.64
C SER A 19 9.66 -1.86 -15.38
N LEU A 20 9.38 -2.17 -14.13
CA LEU A 20 8.29 -3.08 -13.76
C LEU A 20 6.94 -2.53 -14.25
N LYS A 21 6.64 -1.26 -14.05
CA LYS A 21 5.41 -0.61 -14.53
C LYS A 21 5.25 -0.71 -16.03
N GLN A 22 6.33 -0.51 -16.79
CA GLN A 22 6.32 -0.67 -18.25
C GLN A 22 6.01 -2.12 -18.66
N LEU A 23 6.63 -3.10 -18.03
CA LEU A 23 6.39 -4.52 -18.30
C LEU A 23 4.98 -4.95 -17.95
N LEU A 24 4.40 -4.40 -16.90
CA LEU A 24 3.01 -4.65 -16.49
C LEU A 24 1.98 -4.17 -17.52
N THR A 25 2.33 -3.24 -18.40
CA THR A 25 1.46 -2.84 -19.51
C THR A 25 1.40 -3.89 -20.63
N LYS A 26 2.35 -4.82 -20.65
CA LYS A 26 2.51 -5.81 -21.73
C LYS A 26 2.13 -7.21 -21.30
N LYS A 27 2.31 -7.56 -20.04
CA LYS A 27 2.05 -8.91 -19.52
C LYS A 27 1.73 -8.88 -18.02
N SER A 28 1.16 -9.99 -17.55
CA SER A 28 0.82 -10.17 -16.14
C SER A 28 2.07 -10.28 -15.26
N PHE A 29 1.96 -9.84 -14.02
CA PHE A 29 3.05 -9.86 -13.04
C PHE A 29 3.69 -11.25 -12.87
N SER A 30 2.88 -12.31 -12.84
CA SER A 30 3.37 -13.70 -12.69
C SER A 30 4.33 -14.15 -13.80
N LYS A 31 4.33 -13.48 -14.94
CA LYS A 31 5.18 -13.80 -16.10
C LYS A 31 6.39 -12.89 -16.21
N ILE A 32 6.53 -11.90 -15.35
CA ILE A 32 7.65 -10.97 -15.35
C ILE A 32 8.80 -11.55 -14.53
N THR A 33 10.01 -11.47 -15.05
CA THR A 33 11.22 -11.95 -14.40
C THR A 33 12.15 -10.81 -13.99
N VAL A 34 13.01 -11.04 -13.00
CA VAL A 34 14.05 -10.09 -12.60
C VAL A 34 14.96 -9.74 -13.78
N THR A 35 15.31 -10.71 -14.61
CA THR A 35 16.14 -10.49 -15.81
C THR A 35 15.50 -9.47 -16.76
N GLU A 36 14.22 -9.63 -17.05
CA GLU A 36 13.48 -8.67 -17.90
C GLU A 36 13.44 -7.26 -17.31
N ILE A 37 13.22 -7.15 -15.99
CA ILE A 37 13.19 -5.86 -15.31
C ILE A 37 14.53 -5.13 -15.46
N VAL A 38 15.64 -5.80 -15.17
CA VAL A 38 16.96 -5.17 -15.20
C VAL A 38 17.42 -4.86 -16.63
N GLU A 39 17.17 -5.75 -17.58
CA GLU A 39 17.50 -5.52 -18.99
C GLU A 39 16.73 -4.33 -19.56
N ASN A 40 15.46 -4.17 -19.20
CA ASN A 40 14.62 -3.09 -19.66
C ASN A 40 15.06 -1.71 -19.15
N CYS A 41 15.81 -1.62 -18.06
CA CYS A 41 16.30 -0.36 -17.50
C CYS A 41 17.83 -0.23 -17.47
N GLY A 42 18.56 -1.13 -18.13
CA GLY A 42 20.01 -1.04 -18.27
C GLY A 42 20.82 -1.40 -17.03
N TYR A 43 20.22 -2.11 -16.08
CA TYR A 43 20.90 -2.65 -14.91
C TYR A 43 21.17 -4.14 -15.06
N ASN A 44 21.72 -4.75 -14.02
CA ASN A 44 21.99 -6.18 -13.95
C ASN A 44 21.36 -6.81 -12.70
N ARG A 45 21.34 -8.15 -12.67
CA ARG A 45 20.74 -8.90 -11.57
C ARG A 45 21.39 -8.60 -10.21
N LYS A 46 22.70 -8.37 -10.17
CA LYS A 46 23.44 -8.03 -8.95
C LYS A 46 22.92 -6.71 -8.35
N THR A 47 22.69 -5.71 -9.18
CA THR A 47 22.10 -4.44 -8.78
C THR A 47 20.69 -4.63 -8.21
N PHE A 48 19.88 -5.46 -8.85
CA PHE A 48 18.54 -5.80 -8.36
C PHE A 48 18.61 -6.37 -6.94
N TYR A 49 19.39 -7.46 -6.75
CA TYR A 49 19.47 -8.15 -5.48
C TYR A 49 20.22 -7.39 -4.39
N TYR A 50 20.92 -6.33 -4.73
CA TYR A 50 21.44 -5.37 -3.76
C TYR A 50 20.31 -4.57 -3.08
N HIS A 51 19.25 -4.27 -3.81
CA HIS A 51 18.14 -3.44 -3.32
C HIS A 51 16.91 -4.24 -2.88
N PHE A 52 16.65 -5.37 -3.52
CA PHE A 52 15.43 -6.16 -3.30
C PHE A 52 15.76 -7.64 -3.22
N GLU A 53 15.14 -8.32 -2.28
CA GLU A 53 15.29 -9.77 -2.09
C GLU A 53 14.72 -10.56 -3.28
N ASP A 54 13.55 -10.12 -3.77
CA ASP A 54 12.83 -10.75 -4.87
C ASP A 54 11.91 -9.74 -5.59
N ILE A 55 11.20 -10.21 -6.60
CA ILE A 55 10.26 -9.39 -7.37
C ILE A 55 9.07 -8.90 -6.52
N TYR A 56 8.68 -9.63 -5.47
CA TYR A 56 7.60 -9.24 -4.56
C TYR A 56 8.03 -8.09 -3.66
N SER A 57 9.29 -8.06 -3.22
CA SER A 57 9.86 -6.93 -2.48
C SER A 57 9.86 -5.65 -3.31
N LEU A 58 10.16 -5.75 -4.60
CA LEU A 58 10.04 -4.63 -5.55
C LEU A 58 8.59 -4.19 -5.71
N LEU A 59 7.65 -5.12 -5.87
CA LEU A 59 6.22 -4.84 -5.96
C LEU A 59 5.72 -4.12 -4.69
N ARG A 60 6.09 -4.62 -3.52
CA ARG A 60 5.74 -4.00 -2.23
C ARG A 60 6.23 -2.56 -2.16
N TRP A 61 7.48 -2.33 -2.49
CA TRP A 61 8.07 -0.99 -2.48
C TRP A 61 7.35 -0.05 -3.46
N MET A 62 7.03 -0.52 -4.65
CA MET A 62 6.28 0.23 -5.66
C MET A 62 4.90 0.66 -5.13
N LEU A 63 4.14 -0.27 -4.57
CA LEU A 63 2.80 0.00 -4.03
C LEU A 63 2.86 0.94 -2.82
N GLU A 64 3.85 0.77 -1.95
CA GLU A 64 4.09 1.66 -0.81
C GLU A 64 4.40 3.09 -1.27
N GLN A 65 5.26 3.28 -2.29
CA GLN A 65 5.57 4.60 -2.83
C GLN A 65 4.35 5.26 -3.47
N ASP A 66 3.55 4.52 -4.21
CA ASP A 66 2.31 5.02 -4.81
C ASP A 66 1.33 5.47 -3.73
N LEU A 67 1.22 4.74 -2.63
CA LEU A 67 0.37 5.08 -1.48
C LEU A 67 0.88 6.33 -0.74
N LEU A 68 2.17 6.40 -0.44
CA LEU A 68 2.79 7.56 0.23
C LEU A 68 2.68 8.84 -0.60
N SER A 69 2.78 8.73 -1.91
CA SER A 69 2.60 9.86 -2.84
C SER A 69 1.22 10.51 -2.68
N VAL A 70 0.17 9.74 -2.46
CA VAL A 70 -1.19 10.27 -2.23
C VAL A 70 -1.32 10.90 -0.85
N VAL A 71 -0.71 10.29 0.18
CA VAL A 71 -0.70 10.85 1.54
C VAL A 71 0.02 12.20 1.58
N ASP A 72 1.19 12.31 0.92
CA ASP A 72 1.99 13.52 0.88
C ASP A 72 1.32 14.66 0.10
N SER A 73 0.43 14.36 -0.85
CA SER A 73 -0.31 15.37 -1.63
C SER A 73 -1.39 16.11 -0.83
N ASN A 74 -1.56 15.84 0.47
CA ASN A 74 -2.63 16.35 1.33
C ASN A 74 -4.06 16.04 0.84
N GLU A 75 -4.22 15.10 -0.09
CA GLU A 75 -5.55 14.65 -0.53
C GLU A 75 -6.23 13.80 0.54
N LEU A 76 -5.45 13.10 1.39
CA LEU A 76 -5.96 12.42 2.56
C LEU A 76 -6.15 13.41 3.71
N THR A 77 -7.39 13.68 4.02
CA THR A 77 -7.83 14.49 5.17
C THR A 77 -8.22 13.55 6.32
N SER A 78 -8.57 14.12 7.48
CA SER A 78 -9.24 13.40 8.57
C SER A 78 -10.67 12.95 8.23
N ASP A 79 -11.13 13.19 7.00
CA ASP A 79 -12.45 12.75 6.55
C ASP A 79 -12.45 11.23 6.30
N PRO A 80 -13.15 10.43 7.12
CA PRO A 80 -13.17 8.98 6.98
C PRO A 80 -13.68 8.49 5.63
N GLU A 81 -14.62 9.20 5.02
CA GLU A 81 -15.16 8.86 3.70
C GLU A 81 -14.07 8.92 2.63
N LYS A 82 -13.25 9.96 2.62
CA LYS A 82 -12.15 10.10 1.65
C LYS A 82 -11.11 9.00 1.82
N VAL A 83 -10.79 8.64 3.06
CA VAL A 83 -9.84 7.54 3.37
C VAL A 83 -10.35 6.21 2.83
N ILE A 84 -11.63 5.90 3.06
CA ILE A 84 -12.25 4.66 2.59
C ILE A 84 -12.32 4.62 1.06
N ARG A 85 -12.77 5.69 0.43
CA ARG A 85 -12.82 5.79 -1.05
C ARG A 85 -11.44 5.64 -1.67
N PHE A 86 -10.43 6.22 -1.05
CA PHE A 86 -9.04 6.06 -1.47
C PHE A 86 -8.60 4.59 -1.39
N ALA A 87 -8.83 3.93 -0.25
CA ALA A 87 -8.48 2.52 -0.08
C ALA A 87 -9.14 1.62 -1.13
N LEU A 88 -10.41 1.87 -1.44
CA LEU A 88 -11.15 1.12 -2.47
C LEU A 88 -10.63 1.39 -3.88
N SER A 89 -10.30 2.65 -4.19
CA SER A 89 -9.67 3.00 -5.47
C SER A 89 -8.31 2.30 -5.64
N TYR A 90 -7.51 2.29 -4.59
CA TYR A 90 -6.23 1.58 -4.54
C TYR A 90 -6.40 0.09 -4.85
N ILE A 91 -7.39 -0.56 -4.24
CA ILE A 91 -7.69 -1.97 -4.48
C ILE A 91 -8.12 -2.20 -5.93
N LYS A 92 -9.03 -1.38 -6.45
CA LYS A 92 -9.53 -1.49 -7.82
C LYS A 92 -8.40 -1.36 -8.84
N GLN A 93 -7.52 -0.37 -8.66
CA GLN A 93 -6.38 -0.13 -9.54
C GLN A 93 -5.35 -1.25 -9.50
N ASN A 94 -5.17 -1.89 -8.34
CA ASN A 94 -4.15 -2.92 -8.13
C ASN A 94 -4.72 -4.33 -7.99
N ARG A 95 -5.99 -4.56 -8.34
CA ARG A 95 -6.68 -5.85 -8.13
C ARG A 95 -5.91 -7.04 -8.70
N GLN A 96 -5.40 -6.92 -9.92
CA GLN A 96 -4.65 -8.02 -10.55
C GLN A 96 -3.36 -8.33 -9.80
N LEU A 97 -2.62 -7.30 -9.36
CA LEU A 97 -1.39 -7.46 -8.59
C LEU A 97 -1.66 -8.07 -7.21
N LEU A 98 -2.66 -7.58 -6.52
CA LEU A 98 -3.06 -8.09 -5.19
C LEU A 98 -3.58 -9.53 -5.26
N THR A 99 -4.34 -9.87 -6.31
CA THR A 99 -4.79 -11.24 -6.56
C THR A 99 -3.62 -12.17 -6.86
N CYS A 100 -2.62 -11.70 -7.59
CA CYS A 100 -1.39 -12.44 -7.83
C CYS A 100 -0.65 -12.76 -6.51
N VAL A 101 -0.56 -11.80 -5.61
CA VAL A 101 0.03 -12.03 -4.27
C VAL A 101 -0.72 -13.12 -3.50
N ILE A 102 -2.06 -13.11 -3.52
CA ILE A 102 -2.87 -14.17 -2.88
C ILE A 102 -2.57 -15.54 -3.50
N THR A 103 -2.52 -15.60 -4.83
CA THR A 103 -2.34 -16.87 -5.55
C THR A 103 -0.95 -17.46 -5.33
N GLU A 104 0.08 -16.62 -5.34
CA GLU A 104 1.47 -17.06 -5.27
C GLU A 104 1.99 -17.19 -3.83
N LEU A 105 1.57 -16.33 -2.92
CA LEU A 105 2.09 -16.24 -1.56
C LEU A 105 1.06 -16.55 -0.47
N GLY A 106 -0.23 -16.54 -0.79
CA GLY A 106 -1.32 -16.81 0.16
C GLY A 106 -1.91 -15.57 0.81
N GLN A 107 -3.04 -15.76 1.50
CA GLN A 107 -3.80 -14.67 2.14
C GLN A 107 -3.05 -14.01 3.30
N ASP A 108 -2.27 -14.77 4.07
CA ASP A 108 -1.53 -14.23 5.22
C ASP A 108 -0.43 -13.28 4.77
N GLU A 109 0.27 -13.59 3.67
CA GLU A 109 1.26 -12.70 3.08
C GLU A 109 0.60 -11.41 2.53
N LEU A 110 -0.55 -11.52 1.89
CA LEU A 110 -1.31 -10.34 1.47
C LEU A 110 -1.74 -9.50 2.68
N ARG A 111 -2.20 -10.14 3.75
CA ARG A 111 -2.59 -9.45 4.99
C ARG A 111 -1.43 -8.65 5.58
N ASN A 112 -0.26 -9.26 5.69
CA ASN A 112 0.96 -8.60 6.18
C ASN A 112 1.37 -7.45 5.26
N PHE A 113 1.33 -7.67 3.96
CA PHE A 113 1.64 -6.68 2.93
C PHE A 113 0.74 -5.44 3.05
N LEU A 114 -0.57 -5.62 3.11
CA LEU A 114 -1.54 -4.53 3.22
C LEU A 114 -1.44 -3.83 4.59
N TYR A 115 -1.23 -4.60 5.66
CA TYR A 115 -1.05 -4.02 6.99
C TYR A 115 0.14 -3.07 7.02
N ASP A 116 1.29 -3.49 6.51
CA ASP A 116 2.49 -2.67 6.46
C ASP A 116 2.29 -1.41 5.59
N ASP A 117 1.58 -1.56 4.46
CA ASP A 117 1.31 -0.43 3.56
C ASP A 117 0.34 0.60 4.16
N PHE A 118 -0.67 0.17 4.91
CA PHE A 118 -1.71 1.05 5.44
C PHE A 118 -1.45 1.59 6.86
N ALA A 119 -0.56 0.98 7.64
CA ALA A 119 -0.33 1.39 9.02
C ALA A 119 0.13 2.85 9.15
N ALA A 120 1.13 3.27 8.36
CA ALA A 120 1.64 4.64 8.41
C ALA A 120 0.61 5.68 7.95
N PRO A 121 -0.11 5.51 6.81
CA PRO A 121 -1.20 6.40 6.43
C PRO A 121 -2.30 6.51 7.49
N ILE A 122 -2.72 5.41 8.10
CA ILE A 122 -3.74 5.41 9.15
C ILE A 122 -3.25 6.16 10.39
N ARG A 123 -2.00 5.95 10.80
CA ARG A 123 -1.40 6.70 11.90
C ARG A 123 -1.40 8.21 11.64
N MET A 124 -1.09 8.62 10.41
CA MET A 124 -1.12 10.03 10.01
C MET A 124 -2.53 10.61 10.09
N VAL A 125 -3.55 9.87 9.66
CA VAL A 125 -4.95 10.30 9.76
C VAL A 125 -5.37 10.47 11.22
N ILE A 126 -4.99 9.54 12.10
CA ILE A 126 -5.27 9.63 13.55
C ILE A 126 -4.59 10.86 14.14
N GLN A 127 -3.31 11.10 13.87
CA GLN A 127 -2.56 12.25 14.35
C GLN A 127 -3.16 13.58 13.86
N LYS A 128 -3.62 13.60 12.62
CA LYS A 128 -4.30 14.78 12.07
C LYS A 128 -5.64 15.04 12.75
N ALA A 129 -6.43 14.00 13.01
CA ALA A 129 -7.67 14.11 13.77
C ALA A 129 -7.41 14.64 15.18
N GLU A 130 -6.40 14.13 15.90
CA GLU A 130 -5.97 14.64 17.21
C GLU A 130 -5.71 16.17 17.15
N SER A 131 -4.95 16.61 16.15
CA SER A 131 -4.60 18.01 15.95
C SER A 131 -5.84 18.88 15.70
N GLU A 132 -6.78 18.41 14.87
CA GLU A 132 -8.01 19.16 14.52
C GLU A 132 -8.98 19.32 15.69
N ILE A 133 -9.09 18.31 16.55
CA ILE A 133 -9.99 18.37 17.73
C ILE A 133 -9.29 18.88 18.99
N GLY A 134 -7.97 19.18 18.92
CA GLY A 134 -7.20 19.66 20.06
C GLY A 134 -6.99 18.62 21.17
N LEU A 135 -7.08 17.35 20.85
CA LEU A 135 -6.84 16.24 21.76
C LEU A 135 -5.48 15.62 21.51
N THR A 136 -4.74 15.31 22.56
CA THR A 136 -3.50 14.53 22.48
C THR A 136 -3.74 13.18 23.13
N LEU A 137 -3.66 12.12 22.32
CA LEU A 137 -3.75 10.75 22.82
C LEU A 137 -2.41 10.30 23.42
N ASP A 138 -2.48 9.42 24.38
CA ASP A 138 -1.32 8.67 24.85
C ASP A 138 -0.72 7.83 23.67
N ASP A 139 0.60 7.73 23.60
CA ASP A 139 1.30 7.04 22.50
C ASP A 139 0.88 5.58 22.38
N ALA A 140 0.72 4.88 23.51
CA ALA A 140 0.27 3.49 23.51
C ALA A 140 -1.15 3.34 22.96
N TYR A 141 -2.05 4.27 23.29
CA TYR A 141 -3.41 4.25 22.79
C TYR A 141 -3.50 4.62 21.31
N ARG A 142 -2.69 5.58 20.87
CA ARG A 142 -2.57 5.90 19.44
C ARG A 142 -2.10 4.68 18.63
N GLU A 143 -1.10 3.94 19.11
CA GLU A 143 -0.64 2.72 18.46
C GLU A 143 -1.70 1.61 18.49
N TYR A 144 -2.45 1.50 19.56
CA TYR A 144 -3.60 0.58 19.63
C TYR A 144 -4.65 0.92 18.56
N LEU A 145 -5.05 2.19 18.45
CA LEU A 145 -6.01 2.64 17.44
C LEU A 145 -5.49 2.42 16.01
N THR A 146 -4.22 2.72 15.78
CA THR A 146 -3.56 2.46 14.49
C THR A 146 -3.66 0.98 14.12
N SER A 147 -3.33 0.09 15.04
CA SER A 147 -3.38 -1.34 14.82
C SER A 147 -4.82 -1.84 14.62
N PHE A 148 -5.76 -1.34 15.40
CA PHE A 148 -7.17 -1.70 15.32
C PHE A 148 -7.76 -1.35 13.95
N TYR A 149 -7.61 -0.10 13.51
CA TYR A 149 -8.14 0.35 12.22
C TYR A 149 -7.40 -0.28 11.04
N THR A 150 -6.08 -0.44 11.13
CA THR A 150 -5.29 -1.09 10.07
C THR A 150 -5.69 -2.54 9.90
N SER A 151 -5.87 -3.28 11.00
CA SER A 151 -6.30 -4.68 10.97
C SER A 151 -7.70 -4.82 10.40
N GLY A 152 -8.63 -3.97 10.83
CA GLY A 152 -10.00 -3.94 10.33
C GLY A 152 -10.04 -3.65 8.83
N MET A 153 -9.38 -2.60 8.38
CA MET A 153 -9.31 -2.22 6.97
C MET A 153 -8.69 -3.34 6.12
N THR A 154 -7.56 -3.88 6.55
CA THR A 154 -6.87 -4.97 5.84
C THR A 154 -7.77 -6.20 5.70
N GLY A 155 -8.42 -6.62 6.78
CA GLY A 155 -9.34 -7.75 6.75
C GLY A 155 -10.52 -7.53 5.79
N MET A 156 -11.08 -6.33 5.77
CA MET A 156 -12.19 -5.98 4.88
C MET A 156 -11.75 -5.91 3.41
N ILE A 157 -10.58 -5.37 3.13
CA ILE A 157 -9.98 -5.36 1.78
C ILE A 157 -9.85 -6.78 1.23
N ILE A 158 -9.34 -7.71 2.03
CA ILE A 158 -9.20 -9.11 1.62
C ILE A 158 -10.56 -9.70 1.27
N ARG A 159 -11.60 -9.41 2.04
CA ARG A 159 -12.96 -9.87 1.74
C ARG A 159 -13.49 -9.31 0.42
N VAL A 160 -13.21 -8.06 0.11
CA VAL A 160 -13.55 -7.44 -1.19
C VAL A 160 -12.81 -8.13 -2.33
N LEU A 161 -11.50 -8.35 -2.18
CA LEU A 161 -10.69 -9.04 -3.20
C LEU A 161 -11.15 -10.47 -3.47
N LEU A 162 -11.56 -11.18 -2.44
CA LEU A 162 -12.09 -12.54 -2.54
C LEU A 162 -13.57 -12.59 -2.95
N ARG A 163 -14.18 -11.45 -3.23
CA ARG A 163 -15.61 -11.31 -3.61
C ARG A 163 -16.57 -11.95 -2.61
N LYS A 164 -16.24 -11.88 -1.32
CA LYS A 164 -17.09 -12.35 -0.22
C LYS A 164 -18.10 -11.29 0.24
N ILE A 165 -18.09 -10.12 -0.40
CA ILE A 165 -18.99 -8.99 -0.13
C ILE A 165 -19.81 -8.78 -1.38
N SER A 166 -21.14 -8.77 -1.25
CA SER A 166 -22.08 -8.77 -2.35
C SER A 166 -22.30 -7.38 -2.97
N SER A 167 -22.04 -6.31 -2.24
CA SER A 167 -22.18 -4.93 -2.71
C SER A 167 -21.05 -4.07 -2.17
N GLU A 168 -20.22 -3.50 -3.07
CA GLU A 168 -19.17 -2.57 -2.70
C GLU A 168 -19.72 -1.26 -2.13
N ASP A 169 -20.87 -0.80 -2.61
CA ASP A 169 -21.50 0.44 -2.15
C ASP A 169 -22.06 0.32 -0.75
N GLU A 170 -22.77 -0.76 -0.42
CA GLU A 170 -23.23 -1.06 0.95
C GLU A 170 -22.04 -1.18 1.91
N PHE A 171 -20.99 -1.81 1.48
CA PHE A 171 -19.77 -1.96 2.27
C PHE A 171 -19.11 -0.61 2.59
N ILE A 172 -19.05 0.32 1.62
CA ILE A 172 -18.55 1.67 1.82
C ILE A 172 -19.42 2.40 2.85
N GLU A 173 -20.73 2.36 2.70
CA GLU A 173 -21.70 2.99 3.60
C GLU A 173 -21.55 2.46 5.03
N ASP A 174 -21.44 1.15 5.20
CA ASP A 174 -21.26 0.51 6.49
C ASP A 174 -19.92 0.89 7.15
N MET A 175 -18.83 0.95 6.37
CA MET A 175 -17.53 1.40 6.89
C MET A 175 -17.56 2.87 7.31
N ILE A 176 -18.15 3.75 6.52
CA ILE A 176 -18.29 5.17 6.84
C ILE A 176 -19.12 5.34 8.11
N THR A 177 -20.25 4.65 8.20
CA THR A 177 -21.12 4.67 9.38
C THR A 177 -20.36 4.20 10.63
N THR A 178 -19.62 3.10 10.52
CA THR A 178 -18.83 2.55 11.63
C THR A 178 -17.81 3.56 12.14
N LEU A 179 -17.11 4.24 11.25
CA LEU A 179 -16.14 5.27 11.64
C LEU A 179 -16.79 6.48 12.29
N HIS A 180 -17.94 6.95 11.78
CA HIS A 180 -18.67 8.08 12.36
C HIS A 180 -19.25 7.78 13.73
N VAL A 181 -19.62 6.52 14.00
CA VAL A 181 -20.20 6.12 15.28
C VAL A 181 -19.11 5.80 16.31
N SER A 182 -17.91 5.36 15.87
CA SER A 182 -16.82 4.94 16.76
C SER A 182 -15.78 6.04 17.06
N LEU A 183 -15.83 7.18 16.37
CA LEU A 183 -14.99 8.34 16.60
C LEU A 183 -15.82 9.52 17.13
#